data_b4476a57e9eb562dbd4f34c64570907b
#
_entry.id   b4476a57e9eb562dbd4f34c64570907b
#
_cell.length_a   1.000
_cell.length_b   1.000
_cell.length_c   1.000
_cell.angle_alpha   90.00
_cell.angle_beta   90.00
_cell.angle_gamma   90.00
#
_symmetry.space_group_name_H-M   'P 1'
#
loop_
_entity.id
_entity.type
_entity.pdbx_description
1 polymer ?
#
loop_
_entity_poly.entity_id
_entity_poly.type
_entity_poly.pdbx_seq_one_letter_code
_entity_poly.pdbx_strand_id
1 'polypeptide(L)'
;MLFVVLQSAATSALALNNCLDNDFADRRGEAVVQIANDDPTNMFRYRPRCVTISEGTLVEFRAVPNFGMHPLFGGTVSGGVATIDPASPIGPFTSGTLGEAMLVAAGEYPYFCDFHFASGMMGSIRVVPELFADGFD
;
A
#
# COMPACT_ATOMS: atom_id res chain seq x y z
N MET A 1 -12.04 -26.42 -41.83
CA MET A 1 -12.44 -25.22 -41.11
C MET A 1 -11.54 -25.10 -39.86
N LEU A 2 -10.64 -24.15 -39.86
CA LEU A 2 -9.69 -23.99 -38.77
C LEU A 2 -10.28 -23.02 -37.74
N PHE A 3 -10.59 -23.52 -36.53
CA PHE A 3 -11.02 -22.66 -35.44
C PHE A 3 -9.77 -22.10 -34.77
N VAL A 4 -9.49 -20.81 -34.94
CA VAL A 4 -8.49 -20.12 -34.17
C VAL A 4 -9.14 -19.78 -32.84
N VAL A 5 -8.81 -20.54 -31.80
CA VAL A 5 -9.16 -20.16 -30.43
C VAL A 5 -8.20 -19.03 -30.02
N LEU A 6 -8.71 -17.81 -30.04
CA LEU A 6 -7.98 -16.71 -29.40
C LEU A 6 -8.03 -16.95 -27.89
N GLN A 7 -6.92 -17.48 -27.38
CA GLN A 7 -6.71 -17.47 -25.94
C GLN A 7 -6.31 -16.05 -25.55
N SER A 8 -7.22 -15.32 -24.92
CA SER A 8 -6.82 -14.09 -24.23
C SER A 8 -6.00 -14.51 -23.03
N ALA A 9 -4.70 -14.28 -23.10
CA ALA A 9 -3.86 -14.41 -21.91
C ALA A 9 -4.32 -13.36 -20.91
N ALA A 10 -4.86 -13.80 -19.77
CA ALA A 10 -5.08 -12.91 -18.66
C ALA A 10 -3.71 -12.47 -18.16
N THR A 11 -3.36 -11.20 -18.41
CA THR A 11 -2.20 -10.59 -17.77
C THR A 11 -2.56 -10.37 -16.32
N SER A 12 -2.03 -11.22 -15.42
CA SER A 12 -2.08 -10.93 -14.01
C SER A 12 -1.30 -9.63 -13.76
N ALA A 13 -1.95 -8.66 -13.11
CA ALA A 13 -1.29 -7.46 -12.67
C ALA A 13 -0.09 -7.84 -11.77
N LEU A 14 1.09 -7.27 -12.04
CA LEU A 14 2.25 -7.48 -11.20
C LEU A 14 1.92 -6.99 -9.78
N ALA A 15 2.22 -7.81 -8.78
CA ALA A 15 2.05 -7.45 -7.39
C ALA A 15 2.99 -6.29 -7.03
N LEU A 16 2.43 -5.16 -6.61
CA LEU A 16 3.23 -4.03 -6.14
C LEU A 16 3.73 -4.31 -4.73
N ASN A 17 5.04 -4.14 -4.52
CA ASN A 17 5.68 -4.29 -3.22
C ASN A 17 5.32 -5.62 -2.53
N ASN A 18 5.27 -6.69 -3.30
CA ASN A 18 4.92 -8.05 -2.84
C ASN A 18 3.51 -8.18 -2.24
N CYS A 19 2.57 -7.31 -2.60
CA CYS A 19 1.17 -7.44 -2.21
C CYS A 19 0.41 -8.24 -3.26
N LEU A 20 0.18 -9.52 -3.00
CA LEU A 20 -0.69 -10.38 -3.81
C LEU A 20 -2.16 -10.06 -3.50
N ASP A 21 -3.07 -10.39 -4.41
CA ASP A 21 -4.49 -10.07 -4.23
C ASP A 21 -5.07 -10.57 -2.91
N ASN A 22 -4.67 -11.75 -2.47
CA ASN A 22 -5.15 -12.33 -1.21
C ASN A 22 -4.42 -11.82 0.03
N ASP A 23 -3.40 -10.99 -0.13
CA ASP A 23 -2.71 -10.36 1.01
C ASP A 23 -3.43 -9.10 1.50
N PHE A 24 -4.36 -8.55 0.71
CA PHE A 24 -5.01 -7.29 1.03
C PHE A 24 -6.08 -7.49 2.11
N ALA A 25 -5.87 -6.84 3.25
CA ALA A 25 -6.88 -6.74 4.29
C ALA A 25 -7.99 -5.79 3.84
N ASP A 26 -9.24 -6.19 4.00
CA ASP A 26 -10.39 -5.37 3.62
C ASP A 26 -10.75 -4.40 4.73
N ARG A 27 -10.52 -3.11 4.49
CA ARG A 27 -10.84 -2.02 5.40
C ARG A 27 -11.75 -0.98 4.74
N ARG A 28 -12.49 -1.39 3.71
CA ARG A 28 -13.43 -0.50 3.04
C ARG A 28 -14.50 -0.02 4.01
N GLY A 29 -14.88 1.25 3.90
CA GLY A 29 -15.88 1.88 4.75
C GLY A 29 -15.36 2.45 6.06
N GLU A 30 -14.11 2.17 6.44
CA GLU A 30 -13.51 2.79 7.61
C GLU A 30 -13.05 4.22 7.27
N ALA A 31 -13.32 5.17 8.15
CA ALA A 31 -12.94 6.57 7.94
C ALA A 31 -11.43 6.77 8.09
N VAL A 32 -10.81 6.01 8.99
CA VAL A 32 -9.37 6.09 9.30
C VAL A 32 -8.82 4.68 9.38
N VAL A 33 -7.69 4.46 8.72
CA VAL A 33 -6.95 3.19 8.78
C VAL A 33 -5.54 3.47 9.23
N GLN A 34 -5.07 2.75 10.24
CA GLN A 34 -3.72 2.87 10.75
C GLN A 34 -2.82 1.80 10.15
N ILE A 35 -1.63 2.20 9.71
CA ILE A 35 -0.55 1.30 9.30
C ILE A 35 0.66 1.59 10.18
N ALA A 36 1.17 0.58 10.86
CA ALA A 36 2.26 0.74 11.81
C ALA A 36 3.27 -0.40 11.74
N ASN A 37 4.52 -0.13 12.09
CA ASN A 37 5.55 -1.15 12.26
C ASN A 37 5.72 -1.53 13.73
N ASP A 38 4.63 -1.86 14.38
CA ASP A 38 4.54 -2.08 15.82
C ASP A 38 4.56 -3.54 16.24
N ASP A 39 4.96 -4.45 15.34
CA ASP A 39 5.13 -5.85 15.67
C ASP A 39 6.39 -6.05 16.52
N PRO A 40 6.28 -6.46 17.79
CA PRO A 40 7.46 -6.60 18.65
C PRO A 40 8.41 -7.72 18.19
N THR A 41 7.95 -8.62 17.32
CA THR A 41 8.77 -9.70 16.77
C THR A 41 9.43 -9.35 15.45
N ASN A 42 8.95 -8.31 14.76
CA ASN A 42 9.52 -7.85 13.51
C ASN A 42 9.16 -6.39 13.23
N MET A 43 10.02 -5.48 13.66
CA MET A 43 9.82 -4.04 13.47
C MET A 43 10.04 -3.56 12.03
N PHE A 44 10.46 -4.46 11.12
CA PHE A 44 10.57 -4.16 9.69
C PHE A 44 9.31 -4.57 8.91
N ARG A 45 8.20 -4.77 9.60
CA ARG A 45 6.94 -5.17 9.00
C ARG A 45 5.84 -4.17 9.31
N TYR A 46 5.25 -3.63 8.25
CA TYR A 46 4.02 -2.84 8.40
C TYR A 46 2.82 -3.75 8.60
N ARG A 47 1.88 -3.30 9.44
CA ARG A 47 0.61 -3.99 9.70
C ARG A 47 -0.57 -3.02 9.64
N PRO A 48 -1.57 -3.26 8.80
CA PRO A 48 -1.55 -4.16 7.63
C PRO A 48 -0.61 -3.60 6.56
N ARG A 49 0.21 -4.44 5.93
CA ARG A 49 1.12 -3.94 4.90
C ARG A 49 0.45 -3.81 3.53
N CYS A 50 -0.56 -4.63 3.25
CA CYS A 50 -1.38 -4.57 2.05
C CYS A 50 -2.83 -4.38 2.48
N VAL A 51 -3.48 -3.33 2.03
CA VAL A 51 -4.82 -2.98 2.52
C VAL A 51 -5.67 -2.37 1.41
N THR A 52 -6.95 -2.77 1.37
CA THR A 52 -7.96 -2.18 0.50
C THR A 52 -8.82 -1.21 1.32
N ILE A 53 -8.93 0.01 0.86
CA ILE A 53 -9.70 1.07 1.49
C ILE A 53 -10.64 1.72 0.47
N SER A 54 -11.60 2.48 0.97
CA SER A 54 -12.47 3.31 0.13
C SER A 54 -11.83 4.66 -0.18
N GLU A 55 -12.24 5.27 -1.30
CA GLU A 55 -11.86 6.65 -1.61
C GLU A 55 -12.19 7.58 -0.44
N GLY A 56 -11.26 8.47 -0.10
CA GLY A 56 -11.44 9.44 0.98
C GLY A 56 -11.07 8.93 2.37
N THR A 57 -10.58 7.70 2.51
CA THR A 57 -10.06 7.20 3.78
C THR A 57 -8.79 7.94 4.16
N LEU A 58 -8.70 8.36 5.42
CA LEU A 58 -7.46 8.88 5.99
C LEU A 58 -6.58 7.70 6.44
N VAL A 59 -5.36 7.63 5.93
CA VAL A 59 -4.39 6.63 6.37
C VAL A 59 -3.41 7.29 7.32
N GLU A 60 -3.30 6.74 8.53
CA GLU A 60 -2.33 7.15 9.53
C GLU A 60 -1.19 6.15 9.57
N PHE A 61 0.01 6.61 9.19
CA PHE A 61 1.22 5.82 9.32
C PHE A 61 1.88 6.15 10.66
N ARG A 62 2.16 5.12 11.45
CA ARG A 62 2.86 5.27 12.72
C ARG A 62 4.19 4.54 12.69
N ALA A 63 5.25 5.25 13.03
CA ALA A 63 6.59 4.70 13.05
C ALA A 63 7.06 4.43 14.48
N VAL A 64 7.67 3.27 14.67
CA VAL A 64 8.29 2.87 15.92
C VAL A 64 9.76 2.56 15.62
N PRO A 65 10.72 3.26 16.24
CA PRO A 65 10.55 4.36 17.20
C PRO A 65 10.14 5.69 16.57
N ASN A 66 10.51 5.95 15.31
CA ASN A 66 10.18 7.17 14.59
C ASN A 66 10.53 7.04 13.10
N PHE A 67 10.09 8.01 12.30
CA PHE A 67 10.39 8.03 10.86
C PHE A 67 11.84 8.37 10.53
N GLY A 68 12.60 8.95 11.47
CA GLY A 68 14.03 9.15 11.28
C GLY A 68 14.79 7.83 11.16
N MET A 69 14.34 6.79 11.87
CA MET A 69 14.85 5.44 11.77
C MET A 69 14.21 4.64 10.61
N HIS A 70 12.99 5.00 10.23
CA HIS A 70 12.21 4.33 9.20
C HIS A 70 11.57 5.34 8.25
N PRO A 71 12.38 6.06 7.42
CA PRO A 71 11.83 7.01 6.46
C PRO A 71 10.89 6.31 5.49
N LEU A 72 9.68 6.86 5.32
CA LEU A 72 8.64 6.28 4.50
C LEU A 72 8.38 7.13 3.27
N PHE A 73 8.40 6.48 2.11
CA PHE A 73 8.14 7.11 0.82
C PHE A 73 7.08 6.34 0.06
N GLY A 74 6.24 7.07 -0.68
CA GLY A 74 5.43 6.46 -1.73
C GLY A 74 6.33 6.05 -2.90
N GLY A 75 6.13 4.83 -3.38
CA GLY A 75 6.91 4.29 -4.49
C GLY A 75 6.98 2.78 -4.50
N THR A 76 7.71 2.24 -5.45
CA THR A 76 7.79 0.80 -5.70
C THR A 76 9.14 0.22 -5.32
N VAL A 77 9.11 -1.05 -4.93
CA VAL A 77 10.31 -1.89 -4.78
C VAL A 77 10.18 -3.06 -5.74
N SER A 78 11.09 -3.16 -6.69
CA SER A 78 11.08 -4.22 -7.69
C SER A 78 12.51 -4.68 -7.98
N GLY A 79 12.75 -5.98 -7.93
CA GLY A 79 14.07 -6.54 -8.17
C GLY A 79 15.14 -6.00 -7.22
N GLY A 80 14.78 -5.69 -5.98
CA GLY A 80 15.69 -5.12 -4.99
C GLY A 80 15.98 -3.63 -5.18
N VAL A 81 15.27 -2.96 -6.09
CA VAL A 81 15.43 -1.53 -6.37
C VAL A 81 14.21 -0.77 -5.91
N ALA A 82 14.41 0.21 -5.03
CA ALA A 82 13.37 1.12 -4.58
C ALA A 82 13.34 2.36 -5.48
N THR A 83 12.14 2.73 -5.92
CA THR A 83 11.92 3.91 -6.74
C THR A 83 10.88 4.80 -6.09
N ILE A 84 11.27 6.00 -5.68
CA ILE A 84 10.38 6.99 -5.10
C ILE A 84 9.45 7.54 -6.18
N ASP A 85 8.15 7.60 -5.89
CA ASP A 85 7.17 8.27 -6.73
C ASP A 85 6.93 9.69 -6.18
N PRO A 86 7.45 10.72 -6.84
CA PRO A 86 7.29 12.09 -6.34
C PRO A 86 5.85 12.60 -6.45
N ALA A 87 4.99 11.92 -7.21
CA ALA A 87 3.57 12.26 -7.34
C ALA A 87 2.69 11.54 -6.32
N SER A 88 3.25 10.63 -5.52
CA SER A 88 2.47 9.89 -4.53
C SER A 88 1.95 10.82 -3.43
N PRO A 89 0.69 10.65 -3.00
CA PRO A 89 0.17 11.35 -1.83
C PRO A 89 0.72 10.80 -0.51
N ILE A 90 1.48 9.69 -0.55
CA ILE A 90 2.08 9.09 0.64
C ILE A 90 3.48 9.62 0.85
N GLY A 91 3.69 10.31 1.98
CA GLY A 91 5.00 10.79 2.36
C GLY A 91 5.54 11.93 1.49
N PRO A 92 6.85 12.20 1.59
CA PRO A 92 7.81 11.53 2.48
C PRO A 92 7.58 11.85 3.96
N PHE A 93 7.76 10.82 4.80
CA PHE A 93 7.78 10.98 6.27
C PHE A 93 9.17 10.62 6.75
N THR A 94 9.90 11.60 7.29
CA THR A 94 11.31 11.46 7.65
C THR A 94 11.61 11.85 9.10
N SER A 95 10.60 12.29 9.83
CA SER A 95 10.73 12.68 11.24
C SER A 95 9.40 12.46 11.97
N GLY A 96 9.46 12.43 13.30
CA GLY A 96 8.27 12.21 14.12
C GLY A 96 7.77 10.76 14.09
N THR A 97 6.57 10.55 14.60
CA THR A 97 5.97 9.20 14.75
C THR A 97 4.65 9.02 14.01
N LEU A 98 4.06 10.09 13.52
CA LEU A 98 2.78 10.07 12.81
C LEU A 98 2.94 10.74 11.45
N GLY A 99 2.49 10.06 10.40
CA GLY A 99 2.34 10.61 9.06
C GLY A 99 0.94 10.32 8.53
N GLU A 100 0.30 11.30 7.95
CA GLU A 100 -1.06 11.17 7.45
C GLU A 100 -1.11 11.32 5.94
N ALA A 101 -1.95 10.50 5.29
CA ALA A 101 -2.24 10.59 3.87
C ALA A 101 -3.73 10.43 3.64
N MET A 102 -4.34 11.42 2.99
CA MET A 102 -5.73 11.35 2.56
C MET A 102 -5.76 10.80 1.13
N LEU A 103 -6.26 9.59 0.94
CA LEU A 103 -6.29 8.96 -0.36
C LEU A 103 -7.67 9.12 -1.01
N VAL A 104 -7.77 10.08 -1.90
CA VAL A 104 -9.06 10.51 -2.46
C VAL A 104 -9.38 9.88 -3.82
N ALA A 105 -8.39 9.38 -4.55
CA ALA A 105 -8.59 8.82 -5.88
C ALA A 105 -8.36 7.31 -5.88
N ALA A 106 -9.23 6.58 -6.58
CA ALA A 106 -9.05 5.14 -6.79
C ALA A 106 -7.72 4.86 -7.50
N GLY A 107 -7.06 3.76 -7.10
CA GLY A 107 -5.79 3.35 -7.65
C GLY A 107 -4.98 2.53 -6.66
N GLU A 108 -3.75 2.22 -7.01
CA GLU A 108 -2.82 1.55 -6.12
C GLU A 108 -1.69 2.49 -5.71
N TYR A 109 -1.39 2.48 -4.42
CA TYR A 109 -0.42 3.38 -3.80
C TYR A 109 0.59 2.55 -3.02
N PRO A 110 1.67 2.12 -3.69
CA PRO A 110 2.76 1.40 -3.02
C PRO A 110 3.58 2.35 -2.15
N TYR A 111 4.19 1.82 -1.10
CA TYR A 111 5.04 2.57 -0.20
C TYR A 111 6.13 1.66 0.37
N PHE A 112 7.20 2.26 0.87
CA PHE A 112 8.33 1.50 1.44
C PHE A 112 9.10 2.33 2.46
N CYS A 113 9.85 1.63 3.31
CA CYS A 113 10.87 2.25 4.16
C CYS A 113 12.20 2.30 3.40
N ASP A 114 12.76 3.49 3.27
CA ASP A 114 13.97 3.70 2.48
C ASP A 114 15.20 2.95 3.06
N PHE A 115 15.25 2.75 4.37
CA PHE A 115 16.36 2.07 5.01
C PHE A 115 16.20 0.54 5.08
N HIS A 116 14.97 0.02 5.04
CA HIS A 116 14.70 -1.39 5.32
C HIS A 116 13.83 -2.10 4.28
N PHE A 117 13.65 -1.53 3.09
CA PHE A 117 12.88 -2.22 2.05
C PHE A 117 13.49 -3.56 1.66
N ALA A 118 14.82 -3.69 1.72
CA ALA A 118 15.50 -4.96 1.45
C ALA A 118 15.15 -6.05 2.47
N SER A 119 14.67 -5.68 3.65
CA SER A 119 14.17 -6.60 4.68
C SER A 119 12.66 -6.83 4.58
N GLY A 120 12.02 -6.36 3.52
CA GLY A 120 10.58 -6.52 3.32
C GLY A 120 9.71 -5.40 3.90
N MET A 121 10.32 -4.29 4.34
CA MET A 121 9.58 -3.17 4.92
C MET A 121 8.95 -2.31 3.82
N MET A 122 7.83 -2.80 3.30
CA MET A 122 7.09 -2.22 2.20
C MET A 122 5.65 -2.72 2.18
N GLY A 123 4.79 -2.04 1.48
CA GLY A 123 3.40 -2.45 1.30
C GLY A 123 2.73 -1.70 0.16
N SER A 124 1.43 -1.88 0.04
CA SER A 124 0.61 -1.20 -0.96
C SER A 124 -0.81 -0.98 -0.45
N ILE A 125 -1.38 0.15 -0.82
CA ILE A 125 -2.75 0.49 -0.50
C ILE A 125 -3.55 0.50 -1.80
N ARG A 126 -4.62 -0.28 -1.83
CA ARG A 126 -5.56 -0.31 -2.94
C ARG A 126 -6.77 0.53 -2.55
N VAL A 127 -6.99 1.62 -3.28
CA VAL A 127 -8.13 2.50 -3.07
C VAL A 127 -9.20 2.19 -4.10
N VAL A 128 -10.39 1.87 -3.64
CA VAL A 128 -11.54 1.53 -4.49
C VAL A 128 -12.64 2.57 -4.34
N PRO A 129 -13.49 2.74 -5.37
CA PRO A 129 -14.61 3.67 -5.29
C PRO A 129 -15.55 3.34 -4.14
N GLU A 130 -16.05 4.36 -3.44
CA GLU A 130 -17.00 4.21 -2.35
C GLU A 130 -18.45 4.06 -2.84
N LEU A 131 -18.69 4.17 -4.14
CA LEU A 131 -20.01 4.22 -4.74
C LEU A 131 -20.97 3.12 -4.32
N PHE A 132 -20.43 1.97 -3.93
CA PHE A 132 -21.21 0.80 -3.54
C PHE A 132 -20.86 0.31 -2.14
N ALA A 133 -20.27 1.19 -1.32
CA ALA A 133 -19.88 0.84 0.03
C ALA A 133 -21.06 0.41 0.91
N ASP A 134 -22.25 0.90 0.60
CA ASP A 134 -23.49 0.52 1.28
C ASP A 134 -24.23 -0.61 0.58
N GLY A 135 -23.61 -1.27 -0.40
CA GLY A 135 -24.23 -2.35 -1.15
C GLY A 135 -25.31 -1.88 -2.08
N PHE A 136 -25.19 -0.70 -2.63
CA PHE A 136 -26.10 -0.16 -3.54
C PHE A 136 -26.42 -1.12 -4.60
N ASP A 137 -27.49 -1.25 -4.71
CA ASP A 137 -28.11 -1.85 -5.70
C ASP A 137 -28.54 -1.16 -6.93
#